data_532dec85abacd532d8d17858115a7f56
#
_entry.id   532dec85abacd532d8d17858115a7f56
#
_cell.length_a   1.000
_cell.length_b   1.000
_cell.length_c   1.000
_cell.angle_alpha   90.00
_cell.angle_beta   90.00
_cell.angle_gamma   90.00
#
_symmetry.space_group_name_H-M   'P 1'
#
loop_
_entity.id
_entity.type
_entity.pdbx_description
1 polymer ?
#
loop_
_entity_poly.entity_id
_entity_poly.type
_entity_poly.pdbx_seq_one_letter_code
_entity_poly.pdbx_strand_id
1 'polypeptide(L)'
;IYYYLDVDEKEVEEVLKKLQDFDPAGVGAHDLQECLLIQIERKPDSRLKELMHKVVANHFDEFTKKHWDKIADALGLSEIQTNALTTEMKRLHPKPGASLGETMGRNVNQITPDFIVDTDDDGHVSFTLNRGEIPELKVSQEFVNMVESYKNNKNGLNRRDKEALLFAKTNVDK
;
A
#
# COMPACT_ATOMS: atom_id res chain seq x y z
N ILE A 1 17.71 -24.20 3.69
CA ILE A 1 18.25 -24.50 2.34
C ILE A 1 19.30 -25.61 2.45
N TYR A 2 20.30 -25.52 3.34
CA TYR A 2 21.38 -26.51 3.52
C TYR A 2 20.89 -27.94 3.62
N TYR A 3 19.86 -28.21 4.43
CA TYR A 3 19.32 -29.55 4.68
C TYR A 3 18.60 -30.18 3.47
N TYR A 4 18.21 -29.37 2.48
CA TYR A 4 17.47 -29.87 1.31
C TYR A 4 18.32 -30.05 0.06
N LEU A 5 19.45 -29.33 -0.05
CA LEU A 5 20.24 -29.29 -1.28
C LEU A 5 21.61 -29.96 -1.16
N ASP A 6 22.00 -30.45 0.03
CA ASP A 6 23.34 -31.04 0.30
C ASP A 6 24.49 -30.14 -0.19
N VAL A 7 24.37 -28.82 0.05
CA VAL A 7 25.30 -27.78 -0.39
C VAL A 7 26.04 -27.22 0.81
N ASP A 8 27.30 -26.88 0.66
CA ASP A 8 28.13 -26.27 1.72
C ASP A 8 27.64 -24.84 2.01
N GLU A 9 27.69 -24.46 3.29
CA GLU A 9 27.30 -23.12 3.76
C GLU A 9 28.04 -22.00 3.04
N LYS A 10 29.31 -22.23 2.76
CA LYS A 10 30.17 -21.27 2.03
C LYS A 10 29.69 -21.03 0.59
N GLU A 11 29.24 -22.07 -0.09
CA GLU A 11 28.73 -21.97 -1.45
C GLU A 11 27.43 -21.14 -1.47
N VAL A 12 26.56 -21.34 -0.46
CA VAL A 12 25.33 -20.55 -0.34
C VAL A 12 25.63 -19.09 -0.06
N GLU A 13 26.61 -18.79 0.81
CA GLU A 13 27.03 -17.41 1.09
C GLU A 13 27.63 -16.73 -0.14
N GLU A 14 28.44 -17.44 -0.93
CA GLU A 14 29.01 -16.90 -2.18
C GLU A 14 27.92 -16.56 -3.21
N VAL A 15 26.93 -17.43 -3.34
CA VAL A 15 25.78 -17.19 -4.22
C VAL A 15 24.93 -16.03 -3.70
N LEU A 16 24.73 -15.93 -2.39
CA LEU A 16 24.00 -14.85 -1.76
C LEU A 16 24.68 -13.49 -2.01
N LYS A 17 26.00 -13.41 -1.89
CA LYS A 17 26.76 -12.19 -2.22
C LYS A 17 26.56 -11.77 -3.67
N LYS A 18 26.57 -12.72 -4.61
CA LYS A 18 26.28 -12.43 -6.02
C LYS A 18 24.84 -11.93 -6.23
N LEU A 19 23.90 -12.45 -5.47
CA LEU A 19 22.52 -12.00 -5.51
C LEU A 19 22.37 -10.60 -4.93
N GLN A 20 23.12 -10.27 -3.87
CA GLN A 20 23.16 -8.94 -3.28
C GLN A 20 23.74 -7.87 -4.24
N ASP A 21 24.48 -8.28 -5.27
CA ASP A 21 24.98 -7.38 -6.32
C ASP A 21 23.91 -6.96 -7.34
N PHE A 22 22.74 -7.57 -7.33
CA PHE A 22 21.67 -7.23 -8.26
C PHE A 22 20.98 -5.90 -7.90
N ASP A 23 20.25 -5.36 -8.87
CA ASP A 23 19.41 -4.18 -8.70
C ASP A 23 17.95 -4.61 -8.45
N PRO A 24 17.27 -4.01 -7.50
CA PRO A 24 17.65 -2.87 -6.65
C PRO A 24 18.58 -3.24 -5.48
N ALA A 25 19.45 -2.29 -5.12
CA ALA A 25 20.42 -2.47 -4.02
C ALA A 25 19.73 -2.84 -2.71
N GLY A 26 20.25 -3.83 -1.99
CA GLY A 26 19.72 -4.33 -0.73
C GLY A 26 18.81 -5.55 -0.85
N VAL A 27 18.61 -6.07 -2.07
CA VAL A 27 17.97 -7.37 -2.28
C VAL A 27 18.87 -8.48 -1.74
N GLY A 28 18.29 -9.50 -1.10
CA GLY A 28 19.03 -10.61 -0.51
C GLY A 28 19.71 -10.29 0.83
N ALA A 29 19.46 -9.15 1.44
CA ALA A 29 19.93 -8.84 2.79
C ALA A 29 19.21 -9.72 3.85
N HIS A 30 19.93 -10.10 4.91
CA HIS A 30 19.37 -10.90 5.99
C HIS A 30 18.43 -10.08 6.89
N ASP A 31 18.77 -8.82 7.09
CA ASP A 31 18.02 -7.89 7.91
C ASP A 31 18.00 -6.47 7.31
N LEU A 32 17.30 -5.56 8.01
CA LEU A 32 17.20 -4.18 7.59
C LEU A 32 18.54 -3.44 7.67
N GLN A 33 19.36 -3.75 8.66
CA GLN A 33 20.66 -3.12 8.86
C GLN A 33 21.58 -3.43 7.67
N GLU A 34 21.70 -4.69 7.30
CA GLU A 34 22.47 -5.13 6.13
C GLU A 34 21.90 -4.54 4.84
N CYS A 35 20.58 -4.52 4.67
CA CYS A 35 19.93 -3.92 3.51
C CYS A 35 20.35 -2.45 3.31
N LEU A 36 20.39 -1.68 4.38
CA LEU A 36 20.82 -0.27 4.32
C LEU A 36 22.32 -0.13 4.10
N LEU A 37 23.16 -1.00 4.69
CA LEU A 37 24.60 -1.00 4.47
C LEU A 37 24.94 -1.27 3.00
N ILE A 38 24.34 -2.28 2.37
CA ILE A 38 24.52 -2.59 0.94
C ILE A 38 24.19 -1.37 0.06
N GLN A 39 23.10 -0.67 0.37
CA GLN A 39 22.72 0.55 -0.36
C GLN A 39 23.72 1.68 -0.17
N ILE A 40 24.25 1.84 1.05
CA ILE A 40 25.23 2.87 1.36
C ILE A 40 26.56 2.56 0.64
N GLU A 41 26.99 1.30 0.62
CA GLU A 41 28.22 0.87 -0.05
C GLU A 41 28.24 1.19 -1.55
N ARG A 42 27.08 1.11 -2.21
CA ARG A 42 26.94 1.45 -3.63
C ARG A 42 26.94 2.95 -3.92
N LYS A 43 26.85 3.80 -2.90
CA LYS A 43 26.96 5.26 -3.10
C LYS A 43 28.40 5.66 -3.42
N PRO A 44 28.59 6.77 -4.16
CA PRO A 44 29.93 7.31 -4.40
C PRO A 44 30.63 7.68 -3.09
N ASP A 45 31.94 7.49 -3.06
CA ASP A 45 32.73 7.77 -1.88
C ASP A 45 32.65 9.24 -1.49
N SER A 46 32.26 9.48 -0.26
CA SER A 46 32.09 10.81 0.31
C SER A 46 32.13 10.75 1.84
N ARG A 47 32.47 11.86 2.48
CA ARG A 47 32.39 11.97 3.94
C ARG A 47 30.98 11.66 4.46
N LEU A 48 29.95 11.96 3.67
CA LEU A 48 28.57 11.69 4.03
C LEU A 48 28.26 10.19 4.00
N LYS A 49 28.80 9.44 3.02
CA LYS A 49 28.73 7.97 2.97
C LYS A 49 29.35 7.34 4.22
N GLU A 50 30.52 7.81 4.64
CA GLU A 50 31.17 7.31 5.86
C GLU A 50 30.33 7.55 7.11
N LEU A 51 29.71 8.74 7.22
CA LEU A 51 28.80 9.05 8.31
C LEU A 51 27.56 8.17 8.30
N MET A 52 26.95 7.98 7.13
CA MET A 52 25.80 7.08 6.95
C MET A 52 26.15 5.65 7.40
N HIS A 53 27.30 5.15 6.95
CA HIS A 53 27.79 3.83 7.34
C HIS A 53 27.98 3.71 8.86
N LYS A 54 28.61 4.70 9.52
CA LYS A 54 28.80 4.71 10.97
C LYS A 54 27.48 4.73 11.72
N VAL A 55 26.49 5.48 11.26
CA VAL A 55 25.16 5.53 11.86
C VAL A 55 24.48 4.16 11.80
N VAL A 56 24.48 3.53 10.63
CA VAL A 56 23.82 2.23 10.46
C VAL A 56 24.60 1.12 11.18
N ALA A 57 25.93 1.14 11.16
CA ALA A 57 26.74 0.09 11.77
C ALA A 57 26.76 0.18 13.31
N ASN A 58 26.86 1.39 13.89
CA ASN A 58 27.14 1.56 15.32
C ASN A 58 26.00 2.20 16.12
N HIS A 59 25.05 2.88 15.46
CA HIS A 59 23.95 3.63 16.10
C HIS A 59 22.60 3.24 15.51
N PHE A 60 22.43 1.97 15.15
CA PHE A 60 21.22 1.48 14.47
C PHE A 60 19.97 1.64 15.34
N ASP A 61 20.08 1.38 16.65
CA ASP A 61 18.95 1.52 17.57
C ASP A 61 18.48 2.97 17.71
N GLU A 62 19.42 3.91 17.83
CA GLU A 62 19.09 5.35 17.87
C GLU A 62 18.50 5.81 16.54
N PHE A 63 19.04 5.30 15.43
CA PHE A 63 18.52 5.59 14.08
C PHE A 63 17.09 5.12 13.91
N THR A 64 16.75 3.88 14.29
CA THR A 64 15.39 3.33 14.17
C THR A 64 14.40 4.08 15.05
N LYS A 65 14.84 4.55 16.21
CA LYS A 65 14.06 5.38 17.14
C LYS A 65 14.04 6.87 16.77
N LYS A 66 14.74 7.26 15.68
CA LYS A 66 14.88 8.65 15.21
C LYS A 66 15.51 9.62 16.24
N HIS A 67 16.37 9.12 17.10
CA HIS A 67 17.08 9.92 18.10
C HIS A 67 18.29 10.62 17.46
N TRP A 68 18.04 11.56 16.56
CA TRP A 68 19.08 12.27 15.82
C TRP A 68 19.99 13.13 16.71
N ASP A 69 19.46 13.66 17.79
CA ASP A 69 20.24 14.44 18.74
C ASP A 69 21.37 13.60 19.36
N LYS A 70 21.06 12.36 19.78
CA LYS A 70 22.06 11.44 20.34
C LYS A 70 23.11 11.04 19.30
N ILE A 71 22.69 10.82 18.06
CA ILE A 71 23.60 10.50 16.94
C ILE A 71 24.51 11.69 16.66
N ALA A 72 23.98 12.90 16.64
CA ALA A 72 24.74 14.13 16.42
C ALA A 72 25.79 14.34 17.53
N ASP A 73 25.41 14.17 18.76
CA ASP A 73 26.31 14.28 19.92
C ASP A 73 27.42 13.23 19.88
N ALA A 74 27.06 11.96 19.59
CA ALA A 74 28.01 10.86 19.53
C ALA A 74 29.04 11.00 18.39
N LEU A 75 28.64 11.58 17.29
CA LEU A 75 29.50 11.76 16.10
C LEU A 75 30.10 13.18 15.99
N GLY A 76 29.79 14.07 16.94
CA GLY A 76 30.26 15.46 16.97
C GLY A 76 29.82 16.26 15.74
N LEU A 77 28.57 16.10 15.30
CA LEU A 77 28.03 16.72 14.09
C LEU A 77 27.38 18.07 14.43
N SER A 78 27.57 19.05 13.52
CA SER A 78 26.80 20.28 13.57
C SER A 78 25.37 20.06 13.08
N GLU A 79 24.46 20.96 13.40
CA GLU A 79 23.06 20.91 12.98
C GLU A 79 22.92 20.81 11.45
N ILE A 80 23.74 21.55 10.69
CA ILE A 80 23.76 21.50 9.21
C ILE A 80 24.15 20.10 8.73
N GLN A 81 25.16 19.50 9.34
CA GLN A 81 25.61 18.14 8.99
C GLN A 81 24.56 17.09 9.35
N THR A 82 23.92 17.23 10.49
CA THR A 82 22.84 16.33 10.94
C THR A 82 21.63 16.40 9.98
N ASN A 83 21.26 17.59 9.53
CA ASN A 83 20.17 17.76 8.55
C ASN A 83 20.53 17.16 7.20
N ALA A 84 21.73 17.35 6.70
CA ALA A 84 22.22 16.74 5.46
C ALA A 84 22.23 15.21 5.56
N LEU A 85 22.75 14.67 6.67
CA LEU A 85 22.79 13.24 6.95
C LEU A 85 21.37 12.65 7.00
N THR A 86 20.46 13.28 7.73
CA THR A 86 19.05 12.85 7.84
C THR A 86 18.35 12.83 6.48
N THR A 87 18.62 13.82 5.64
CA THR A 87 18.05 13.91 4.29
C THR A 87 18.52 12.76 3.42
N GLU A 88 19.82 12.45 3.43
CA GLU A 88 20.36 11.33 2.67
C GLU A 88 19.93 9.96 3.21
N MET A 89 19.81 9.81 4.53
CA MET A 89 19.30 8.58 5.14
C MET A 89 17.83 8.30 4.74
N LYS A 90 17.00 9.34 4.60
CA LYS A 90 15.61 9.20 4.13
C LYS A 90 15.48 8.73 2.68
N ARG A 91 16.54 8.85 1.87
CA ARG A 91 16.58 8.37 0.48
C ARG A 91 16.86 6.86 0.37
N LEU A 92 17.23 6.22 1.47
CA LEU A 92 17.41 4.77 1.49
C LEU A 92 16.06 4.06 1.48
N HIS A 93 16.02 2.92 0.82
CA HIS A 93 14.81 2.13 0.66
C HIS A 93 14.81 0.92 1.60
N PRO A 94 14.00 0.91 2.66
CA PRO A 94 13.95 -0.20 3.62
C PRO A 94 13.35 -1.48 3.04
N LYS A 95 12.66 -1.40 1.91
CA LYS A 95 12.04 -2.52 1.19
C LYS A 95 12.30 -2.39 -0.31
N PRO A 96 13.52 -2.68 -0.78
CA PRO A 96 13.91 -2.44 -2.17
C PRO A 96 13.09 -3.26 -3.18
N GLY A 97 12.60 -4.44 -2.80
CA GLY A 97 11.80 -5.29 -3.66
C GLY A 97 10.32 -4.88 -3.79
N ALA A 98 9.84 -3.93 -2.99
CA ALA A 98 8.42 -3.54 -3.00
C ALA A 98 7.99 -2.97 -4.36
N SER A 99 8.84 -2.16 -4.99
CA SER A 99 8.57 -1.58 -6.31
C SER A 99 8.51 -2.61 -7.45
N LEU A 100 9.16 -3.76 -7.29
CA LEU A 100 9.13 -4.84 -8.28
C LEU A 100 7.89 -5.74 -8.13
N GLY A 101 7.33 -5.84 -6.92
CA GLY A 101 6.15 -6.65 -6.62
C GLY A 101 4.83 -6.02 -7.04
N GLU A 102 4.76 -4.70 -7.08
CA GLU A 102 3.51 -3.96 -7.34
C GLU A 102 3.03 -4.07 -8.79
N THR A 103 3.93 -4.33 -9.74
CA THR A 103 3.58 -4.43 -11.17
C THR A 103 3.17 -5.84 -11.63
N MET A 104 3.43 -6.88 -10.84
CA MET A 104 3.21 -8.27 -11.26
C MET A 104 2.41 -9.15 -10.25
N GLY A 105 2.01 -8.64 -9.10
CA GLY A 105 1.34 -9.42 -8.06
C GLY A 105 -0.17 -9.51 -8.23
N ARG A 106 -0.75 -10.72 -8.15
CA ARG A 106 -2.20 -10.98 -8.04
C ARG A 106 -2.90 -10.31 -6.84
N ASN A 107 -2.14 -9.62 -5.99
CA ASN A 107 -2.60 -8.95 -4.77
C ASN A 107 -2.38 -7.43 -4.80
N VAL A 108 -2.35 -6.81 -5.97
CA VAL A 108 -2.60 -5.38 -6.03
C VAL A 108 -4.04 -5.19 -5.59
N ASN A 109 -4.24 -4.71 -4.36
CA ASN A 109 -5.55 -4.22 -3.96
C ASN A 109 -5.92 -3.13 -4.96
N GLN A 110 -6.76 -3.49 -5.92
CA GLN A 110 -7.25 -2.56 -6.91
C GLN A 110 -8.02 -1.49 -6.14
N ILE A 111 -7.40 -0.33 -5.98
CA ILE A 111 -8.08 0.82 -5.38
C ILE A 111 -9.09 1.28 -6.42
N THR A 112 -10.35 0.98 -6.18
CA THR A 112 -11.44 1.48 -7.00
C THR A 112 -11.65 2.94 -6.61
N PRO A 113 -11.42 3.91 -7.50
CA PRO A 113 -11.60 5.31 -7.15
C PRO A 113 -13.09 5.61 -6.97
N ASP A 114 -13.45 6.41 -5.99
CA ASP A 114 -14.82 6.89 -5.80
C ASP A 114 -15.21 7.96 -6.83
N PHE A 115 -14.18 8.71 -7.30
CA PHE A 115 -14.34 9.80 -8.28
C PHE A 115 -13.33 9.63 -9.41
N ILE A 116 -13.77 9.84 -10.61
CA ILE A 116 -12.92 9.92 -11.82
C ILE A 116 -12.99 11.37 -12.30
N VAL A 117 -11.83 12.03 -12.40
CA VAL A 117 -11.71 13.40 -12.91
C VAL A 117 -11.00 13.33 -14.25
N ASP A 118 -11.66 13.84 -15.29
CA ASP A 118 -11.12 13.94 -16.64
C ASP A 118 -10.99 15.41 -17.04
N THR A 119 -9.91 15.72 -17.76
CA THR A 119 -9.68 17.04 -18.35
C THR A 119 -9.58 16.86 -19.86
N ASP A 120 -10.42 17.55 -20.62
CA ASP A 120 -10.33 17.54 -22.07
C ASP A 120 -9.23 18.47 -22.61
N ASP A 121 -8.97 18.39 -23.92
CA ASP A 121 -7.92 19.20 -24.58
C ASP A 121 -8.16 20.70 -24.50
N ASP A 122 -9.39 21.13 -24.27
CA ASP A 122 -9.79 22.54 -24.10
C ASP A 122 -9.65 23.01 -22.64
N GLY A 123 -9.20 22.15 -21.72
CA GLY A 123 -9.00 22.45 -20.30
C GLY A 123 -10.27 22.43 -19.46
N HIS A 124 -11.39 21.92 -19.98
CA HIS A 124 -12.58 21.70 -19.17
C HIS A 124 -12.41 20.47 -18.28
N VAL A 125 -12.65 20.65 -17.00
CA VAL A 125 -12.60 19.59 -16.01
C VAL A 125 -14.00 18.99 -15.82
N SER A 126 -14.12 17.71 -16.07
CA SER A 126 -15.32 16.93 -15.77
C SER A 126 -15.04 15.93 -14.66
N PHE A 127 -16.04 15.61 -13.85
CA PHE A 127 -15.91 14.55 -12.88
C PHE A 127 -17.10 13.60 -12.96
N THR A 128 -16.81 12.32 -12.77
CA THR A 128 -17.80 11.25 -12.73
C THR A 128 -17.67 10.48 -11.43
N LEU A 129 -18.81 10.22 -10.78
CA LEU A 129 -18.87 9.33 -9.64
C LEU A 129 -18.73 7.89 -10.12
N ASN A 130 -17.72 7.19 -9.63
CA ASN A 130 -17.61 5.77 -9.83
C ASN A 130 -18.58 5.06 -8.86
N ARG A 131 -19.80 4.83 -9.32
CA ARG A 131 -20.85 4.21 -8.49
C ARG A 131 -20.62 2.72 -8.24
N GLY A 132 -19.51 2.14 -8.73
CA GLY A 132 -19.29 0.70 -8.68
C GLY A 132 -20.43 -0.07 -9.37
N GLU A 133 -20.43 -1.36 -9.24
CA GLU A 133 -21.58 -2.20 -9.57
C GLU A 133 -22.64 -2.11 -8.46
N ILE A 134 -23.31 -0.97 -8.34
CA ILE A 134 -24.52 -0.92 -7.52
C ILE A 134 -25.56 -1.73 -8.28
N PRO A 135 -26.01 -2.88 -7.77
CA PRO A 135 -27.02 -3.67 -8.46
C PRO A 135 -28.25 -2.81 -8.67
N GLU A 136 -28.75 -2.77 -9.89
CA GLU A 136 -29.95 -2.02 -10.23
C GLU A 136 -31.11 -2.58 -9.41
N LEU A 137 -31.64 -1.75 -8.50
CA LEU A 137 -32.78 -2.13 -7.71
C LEU A 137 -34.03 -2.14 -8.59
N LYS A 138 -34.52 -3.34 -8.90
CA LYS A 138 -35.77 -3.55 -9.66
C LYS A 138 -36.86 -4.00 -8.72
N VAL A 139 -38.00 -3.35 -8.82
CA VAL A 139 -39.20 -3.81 -8.11
C VAL A 139 -39.65 -5.12 -8.78
N SER A 140 -39.91 -6.18 -7.99
CA SER A 140 -40.35 -7.45 -8.52
C SER A 140 -41.69 -7.29 -9.24
N GLN A 141 -41.88 -7.98 -10.39
CA GLN A 141 -43.10 -7.95 -11.15
C GLN A 141 -44.32 -8.43 -10.35
N GLU A 142 -44.09 -9.36 -9.44
CA GLU A 142 -45.13 -9.86 -8.53
C GLU A 142 -45.64 -8.75 -7.60
N PHE A 143 -44.74 -7.89 -7.13
CA PHE A 143 -45.10 -6.77 -6.28
C PHE A 143 -45.87 -5.70 -7.07
N VAL A 144 -45.46 -5.41 -8.31
CA VAL A 144 -46.19 -4.49 -9.21
C VAL A 144 -47.60 -4.99 -9.42
N ASN A 145 -47.74 -6.27 -9.78
CA ASN A 145 -49.05 -6.90 -10.02
C ASN A 145 -49.91 -6.88 -8.74
N MET A 146 -49.34 -7.07 -7.56
CA MET A 146 -50.02 -7.00 -6.27
C MET A 146 -50.56 -5.58 -6.01
N VAL A 147 -49.75 -4.54 -6.27
CA VAL A 147 -50.15 -3.14 -6.13
C VAL A 147 -51.25 -2.76 -7.07
N GLU A 148 -51.19 -3.23 -8.36
CA GLU A 148 -52.26 -2.99 -9.35
C GLU A 148 -53.57 -3.68 -8.98
N SER A 149 -53.51 -4.91 -8.52
CA SER A 149 -54.66 -5.64 -8.00
C SER A 149 -55.34 -4.93 -6.83
N TYR A 150 -54.51 -4.34 -5.94
CA TYR A 150 -55.01 -3.53 -4.80
C TYR A 150 -55.67 -2.26 -5.26
N LYS A 151 -55.13 -1.57 -6.28
CA LYS A 151 -55.76 -0.35 -6.84
C LYS A 151 -57.12 -0.65 -7.45
N ASN A 152 -57.24 -1.80 -8.15
CA ASN A 152 -58.45 -2.20 -8.85
C ASN A 152 -59.50 -2.82 -7.94
N ASN A 153 -59.12 -3.45 -6.82
CA ASN A 153 -60.07 -4.14 -5.94
C ASN A 153 -59.70 -3.95 -4.45
N LYS A 154 -60.01 -2.78 -3.90
CA LYS A 154 -59.71 -2.40 -2.49
C LYS A 154 -60.24 -3.35 -1.42
N ASN A 155 -61.26 -4.16 -1.75
CA ASN A 155 -61.93 -5.05 -0.80
C ASN A 155 -61.51 -6.50 -0.87
N GLY A 156 -60.69 -6.88 -1.85
CA GLY A 156 -60.36 -8.29 -2.14
C GLY A 156 -59.09 -8.83 -1.50
N LEU A 157 -58.31 -7.99 -0.81
CA LEU A 157 -57.02 -8.42 -0.22
C LEU A 157 -57.18 -8.88 1.22
N ASN A 158 -56.50 -9.99 1.55
CA ASN A 158 -56.37 -10.48 2.90
C ASN A 158 -55.61 -9.50 3.80
N ARG A 159 -55.81 -9.58 5.09
CA ARG A 159 -55.10 -8.73 6.09
C ARG A 159 -53.59 -8.80 5.96
N ARG A 160 -53.03 -10.00 5.71
CA ARG A 160 -51.59 -10.24 5.49
C ARG A 160 -51.03 -9.49 4.27
N ASP A 161 -51.78 -9.47 3.17
CA ASP A 161 -51.35 -8.81 1.93
C ASP A 161 -51.34 -7.28 2.08
N LYS A 162 -52.30 -6.74 2.88
CA LYS A 162 -52.34 -5.32 3.21
C LYS A 162 -51.15 -4.90 4.09
N GLU A 163 -50.79 -5.70 5.07
CA GLU A 163 -49.63 -5.46 5.94
C GLU A 163 -48.31 -5.55 5.15
N ALA A 164 -48.17 -6.52 4.24
CA ALA A 164 -46.99 -6.68 3.38
C ALA A 164 -46.84 -5.47 2.43
N LEU A 165 -47.91 -4.99 1.84
CA LEU A 165 -47.91 -3.81 0.96
C LEU A 165 -47.54 -2.52 1.74
N LEU A 166 -48.03 -2.37 2.95
CA LEU A 166 -47.69 -1.22 3.80
C LEU A 166 -46.21 -1.24 4.18
N PHE A 167 -45.68 -2.40 4.55
CA PHE A 167 -44.29 -2.59 4.88
C PHE A 167 -43.35 -2.33 3.68
N ALA A 168 -43.71 -2.85 2.52
CA ALA A 168 -42.94 -2.64 1.30
C ALA A 168 -42.95 -1.16 0.87
N LYS A 169 -44.09 -0.47 0.96
CA LYS A 169 -44.16 0.96 0.67
C LYS A 169 -43.25 1.78 1.59
N THR A 170 -43.21 1.47 2.88
CA THR A 170 -42.39 2.18 3.88
C THR A 170 -40.89 1.99 3.61
N ASN A 171 -40.49 0.87 2.99
CA ASN A 171 -39.08 0.57 2.66
C ASN A 171 -38.64 1.16 1.31
N VAL A 172 -39.57 1.43 0.39
CA VAL A 172 -39.25 2.06 -0.92
C VAL A 172 -39.19 3.59 -0.78
N ASP A 173 -39.92 4.17 0.17
CA ASP A 173 -39.97 5.62 0.41
C ASP A 173 -38.79 6.12 1.31
N LYS A 174 -37.85 5.22 1.74
CA LYS A 174 -36.61 5.56 2.45
C LYS A 174 -35.40 5.56 1.51
#